data_d71c868e3afa563f9e759270826a6d9a
#
_entry.id   d71c868e3afa563f9e759270826a6d9a
#
_cell.length_a   1.000
_cell.length_b   1.000
_cell.length_c   1.000
_cell.angle_alpha   90.00
_cell.angle_beta   90.00
_cell.angle_gamma   90.00
#
_symmetry.space_group_name_H-M   'P 1'
#
loop_
_entity.id
_entity.type
_entity.pdbx_description
1 polymer ?
#
loop_
_entity_poly.entity_id
_entity_poly.type
_entity_poly.pdbx_seq_one_letter_code
_entity_poly.pdbx_strand_id
1 'polypeptide(L)'
;MADPHPVTGAFFDSPVPPGTGWPDDPATAATPVARSTADVARLAGASSDLSALDARVTVCRACDRLVAWREEVARTGRRASFAHEPYWGRPVASVGSADARIYVVGLAPAANGANR
;
A
#
# COMPACT_ATOMS: atom_id res chain seq x y z
N MET A 1 -9.49 -4.60 14.55
CA MET A 1 -10.95 -4.46 14.26
C MET A 1 -11.12 -4.14 12.78
N ALA A 2 -12.05 -4.79 12.16
CA ALA A 2 -12.36 -4.56 10.75
C ALA A 2 -13.44 -3.49 10.60
N ASP A 3 -13.26 -2.61 9.63
CA ASP A 3 -14.23 -1.57 9.28
C ASP A 3 -14.77 -1.79 7.86
N PRO A 4 -15.98 -1.31 7.53
CA PRO A 4 -16.55 -1.47 6.20
C PRO A 4 -15.93 -0.49 5.19
N HIS A 5 -15.58 -1.00 4.03
CA HIS A 5 -15.10 -0.17 2.92
C HIS A 5 -16.24 0.72 2.39
N PRO A 6 -16.05 2.03 2.24
CA PRO A 6 -17.14 2.98 1.96
C PRO A 6 -17.85 2.74 0.63
N VAL A 7 -17.21 2.08 -0.33
CA VAL A 7 -17.80 1.82 -1.65
C VAL A 7 -18.35 0.40 -1.77
N THR A 8 -17.59 -0.59 -1.30
CA THR A 8 -17.95 -2.01 -1.50
C THR A 8 -18.74 -2.61 -0.33
N GLY A 9 -18.65 -1.99 0.86
CA GLY A 9 -19.23 -2.52 2.10
C GLY A 9 -18.48 -3.73 2.67
N ALA A 10 -17.45 -4.23 1.99
CA ALA A 10 -16.63 -5.32 2.50
C ALA A 10 -15.80 -4.86 3.71
N PHE A 11 -15.59 -5.73 4.67
CA PHE A 11 -14.87 -5.42 5.90
C PHE A 11 -13.38 -5.72 5.75
N PHE A 12 -12.53 -4.79 6.19
CA PHE A 12 -11.07 -4.95 6.18
C PHE A 12 -10.47 -4.52 7.50
N ASP A 13 -9.39 -5.20 7.89
CA ASP A 13 -8.54 -4.77 9.00
C ASP A 13 -7.68 -3.56 8.59
N SER A 14 -7.17 -2.82 9.57
CA SER A 14 -6.26 -1.69 9.37
C SER A 14 -4.94 -1.91 10.10
N PRO A 15 -3.80 -1.91 9.42
CA PRO A 15 -3.63 -1.78 7.96
C PRO A 15 -4.21 -2.98 7.20
N VAL A 16 -4.59 -2.75 5.94
CA VAL A 16 -5.22 -3.77 5.12
C VAL A 16 -4.22 -4.86 4.74
N PRO A 17 -4.47 -6.13 5.09
CA PRO A 17 -3.59 -7.22 4.69
C PRO A 17 -3.63 -7.45 3.17
N PRO A 18 -2.49 -7.81 2.54
CA PRO A 18 -2.47 -8.07 1.11
C PRO A 18 -3.31 -9.30 0.74
N GLY A 19 -3.99 -9.23 -0.40
CA GLY A 19 -4.77 -10.35 -0.93
C GLY A 19 -6.10 -10.60 -0.23
N THR A 20 -6.64 -9.61 0.49
CA THR A 20 -7.92 -9.74 1.21
C THR A 20 -9.11 -9.21 0.42
N GLY A 21 -8.91 -8.81 -0.84
CA GLY A 21 -9.98 -8.35 -1.73
C GLY A 21 -10.19 -6.84 -1.75
N TRP A 22 -9.25 -6.06 -1.22
CA TRP A 22 -9.28 -4.60 -1.39
C TRP A 22 -9.30 -4.24 -2.88
N PRO A 23 -10.18 -3.32 -3.32
CA PRO A 23 -10.27 -2.94 -4.72
C PRO A 23 -8.91 -2.51 -5.29
N ASP A 24 -8.55 -3.07 -6.43
CA ASP A 24 -7.31 -2.77 -7.16
C ASP A 24 -6.02 -3.07 -6.38
N ASP A 25 -6.07 -3.90 -5.34
CA ASP A 25 -4.84 -4.36 -4.66
C ASP A 25 -4.05 -5.29 -5.61
N PRO A 26 -2.86 -4.87 -6.08
CA PRO A 26 -2.07 -5.69 -6.98
C PRO A 26 -1.36 -6.85 -6.27
N ALA A 27 -1.31 -6.83 -4.93
CA ALA A 27 -0.59 -7.83 -4.15
C ALA A 27 -1.48 -8.99 -3.74
N THR A 28 -0.84 -10.12 -3.47
CA THR A 28 -1.44 -11.30 -2.85
C THR A 28 -0.71 -11.62 -1.55
N ALA A 29 -1.22 -12.57 -0.78
CA ALA A 29 -0.54 -13.04 0.43
C ALA A 29 0.85 -13.66 0.12
N ALA A 30 1.10 -14.09 -1.11
CA ALA A 30 2.36 -14.68 -1.57
C ALA A 30 3.34 -13.66 -2.18
N THR A 31 2.95 -12.40 -2.33
CA THR A 31 3.84 -11.36 -2.89
C THR A 31 5.09 -11.20 -2.04
N PRO A 32 6.31 -11.27 -2.62
CA PRO A 32 7.55 -11.11 -1.88
C PRO A 32 7.65 -9.74 -1.19
N VAL A 33 8.09 -9.74 0.06
CA VAL A 33 8.20 -8.53 0.89
C VAL A 33 9.67 -8.11 1.02
N ALA A 34 10.00 -6.89 0.59
CA ALA A 34 11.29 -6.28 0.86
C ALA A 34 11.38 -5.82 2.33
N ARG A 35 12.45 -6.20 3.03
CA ARG A 35 12.71 -5.83 4.42
C ARG A 35 14.02 -5.07 4.60
N SER A 36 14.74 -4.81 3.52
CA SER A 36 16.01 -4.08 3.50
C SER A 36 16.17 -3.37 2.16
N THR A 37 17.11 -2.43 2.09
CA THR A 37 17.48 -1.78 0.81
C THR A 37 18.00 -2.77 -0.23
N ALA A 38 18.72 -3.80 0.21
CA ALA A 38 19.18 -4.87 -0.69
C ALA A 38 18.00 -5.67 -1.25
N ASP A 39 16.98 -5.97 -0.44
CA ASP A 39 15.76 -6.62 -0.90
C ASP A 39 15.02 -5.76 -1.93
N VAL A 40 14.92 -4.45 -1.69
CA VAL A 40 14.29 -3.51 -2.64
C VAL A 40 14.95 -3.61 -3.99
N ALA A 41 16.27 -3.50 -4.05
CA ALA A 41 17.03 -3.58 -5.29
C ALA A 41 16.84 -4.94 -5.99
N ARG A 42 16.94 -6.02 -5.24
CA ARG A 42 16.79 -7.39 -5.75
C ARG A 42 15.38 -7.66 -6.29
N LEU A 43 14.35 -7.31 -5.53
CA LEU A 43 12.96 -7.57 -5.91
C LEU A 43 12.51 -6.65 -7.05
N ALA A 44 12.93 -5.40 -7.07
CA ALA A 44 12.65 -4.50 -8.18
C ALA A 44 13.30 -5.01 -9.48
N GLY A 45 14.59 -5.39 -9.42
CA GLY A 45 15.31 -5.92 -10.56
C GLY A 45 14.77 -7.26 -11.07
N ALA A 46 14.14 -8.05 -10.22
CA ALA A 46 13.52 -9.33 -10.59
C ALA A 46 12.05 -9.21 -11.00
N SER A 47 11.48 -8.01 -11.04
CA SER A 47 10.10 -7.80 -11.47
C SER A 47 9.98 -7.96 -13.00
N SER A 48 9.07 -8.82 -13.43
CA SER A 48 8.87 -9.14 -14.87
C SER A 48 8.18 -8.02 -15.63
N ASP A 49 7.36 -7.22 -14.96
CA ASP A 49 6.56 -6.14 -15.52
C ASP A 49 6.18 -5.12 -14.44
N LEU A 50 5.45 -4.06 -14.81
CA LEU A 50 4.99 -3.04 -13.88
C LEU A 50 3.99 -3.59 -12.86
N SER A 51 3.16 -4.53 -13.23
CA SER A 51 2.19 -5.13 -12.30
C SER A 51 2.90 -5.89 -11.17
N ALA A 52 3.94 -6.66 -11.51
CA ALA A 52 4.76 -7.34 -10.51
C ALA A 52 5.51 -6.35 -9.62
N LEU A 53 6.03 -5.26 -10.19
CA LEU A 53 6.69 -4.20 -9.45
C LEU A 53 5.72 -3.51 -8.49
N ASP A 54 4.55 -3.11 -8.96
CA ASP A 54 3.52 -2.45 -8.15
C ASP A 54 3.08 -3.34 -6.98
N ALA A 55 2.88 -4.64 -7.21
CA ALA A 55 2.55 -5.57 -6.15
C ALA A 55 3.62 -5.56 -5.05
N ARG A 56 4.90 -5.62 -5.42
CA ARG A 56 6.02 -5.60 -4.48
C ARG A 56 6.17 -4.25 -3.76
N VAL A 57 5.91 -3.14 -4.45
CA VAL A 57 5.88 -1.81 -3.84
C VAL A 57 4.85 -1.76 -2.71
N THR A 58 3.64 -2.24 -2.96
CA THR A 58 2.53 -2.12 -1.99
C THR A 58 2.72 -2.92 -0.70
N VAL A 59 3.63 -3.88 -0.68
CA VAL A 59 3.93 -4.68 0.52
C VAL A 59 5.32 -4.40 1.10
N CYS A 60 6.02 -3.40 0.60
CA CYS A 60 7.38 -3.07 1.03
C CYS A 60 7.44 -2.67 2.51
N ARG A 61 8.40 -3.24 3.23
CA ARG A 61 8.67 -3.00 4.66
C ARG A 61 10.15 -2.66 4.93
N ALA A 62 10.85 -2.11 3.93
CA ALA A 62 12.28 -1.85 4.03
C ALA A 62 12.64 -0.64 4.92
N CYS A 63 11.70 0.24 5.20
CA CYS A 63 11.90 1.46 6.00
C CYS A 63 11.20 1.32 7.36
N ASP A 64 11.89 0.82 8.38
CA ASP A 64 11.30 0.53 9.69
C ASP A 64 10.53 1.71 10.29
N ARG A 65 11.10 2.92 10.17
CA ARG A 65 10.46 4.14 10.68
C ARG A 65 9.12 4.42 9.99
N LEU A 66 9.06 4.27 8.66
CA LEU A 66 7.82 4.48 7.90
C LEU A 66 6.79 3.38 8.19
N VAL A 67 7.25 2.14 8.33
CA VAL A 67 6.38 1.01 8.68
C VAL A 67 5.75 1.26 10.06
N ALA A 68 6.56 1.57 11.06
CA ALA A 68 6.07 1.86 12.41
C ALA A 68 5.07 3.01 12.41
N TRP A 69 5.38 4.11 11.73
CA TRP A 69 4.52 5.28 11.65
C TRP A 69 3.17 4.99 11.00
N ARG A 70 3.15 4.37 9.82
CA ARG A 70 1.89 4.09 9.12
C ARG A 70 1.00 3.08 9.85
N GLU A 71 1.61 2.10 10.52
CA GLU A 71 0.88 1.13 11.33
C GLU A 71 0.31 1.76 12.61
N GLU A 72 1.02 2.70 13.20
CA GLU A 72 0.50 3.48 14.32
C GLU A 72 -0.66 4.37 13.88
N VAL A 73 -0.57 5.04 12.74
CA VAL A 73 -1.70 5.80 12.16
C VAL A 73 -2.91 4.90 11.93
N ALA A 74 -2.70 3.69 11.43
CA ALA A 74 -3.77 2.72 11.22
C ALA A 74 -4.52 2.36 12.52
N ARG A 75 -3.79 2.29 13.64
CA ARG A 75 -4.35 1.91 14.95
C ARG A 75 -5.00 3.07 15.68
N THR A 76 -4.33 4.22 15.75
CA THR A 76 -4.69 5.30 16.68
C THR A 76 -4.66 6.70 16.08
N GLY A 77 -4.04 6.89 14.92
CA GLY A 77 -3.77 8.21 14.34
C GLY A 77 -4.70 8.63 13.21
N ARG A 78 -5.76 7.90 12.93
CA ARG A 78 -6.72 8.24 11.87
C ARG A 78 -7.49 9.51 12.21
N ARG A 79 -7.79 10.34 11.19
CA ARG A 79 -8.69 11.49 11.37
C ARG A 79 -10.08 11.01 11.79
N ALA A 80 -10.76 11.82 12.60
CA ALA A 80 -12.13 11.52 13.06
C ALA A 80 -13.10 11.23 11.91
N SER A 81 -12.97 11.95 10.78
CA SER A 81 -13.79 11.74 9.59
C SER A 81 -13.58 10.38 8.90
N PHE A 82 -12.48 9.67 9.20
CA PHE A 82 -12.14 8.36 8.65
C PHE A 82 -12.08 7.26 9.72
N ALA A 83 -12.54 7.56 10.94
CA ALA A 83 -12.41 6.64 12.07
C ALA A 83 -13.18 5.32 11.90
N HIS A 84 -14.18 5.31 11.04
CA HIS A 84 -15.04 4.14 10.76
C HIS A 84 -14.82 3.55 9.36
N GLU A 85 -13.72 3.90 8.73
CA GLU A 85 -13.31 3.33 7.46
C GLU A 85 -12.00 2.56 7.62
N PRO A 86 -11.76 1.49 6.84
CA PRO A 86 -10.48 0.80 6.89
C PRO A 86 -9.37 1.71 6.39
N TYR A 87 -8.21 1.60 7.03
CA TYR A 87 -7.02 2.36 6.66
C TYR A 87 -6.05 1.48 5.89
N TRP A 88 -5.72 1.87 4.67
CA TRP A 88 -4.84 1.12 3.79
C TRP A 88 -3.51 0.78 4.47
N GLY A 89 -2.80 1.78 5.00
CA GLY A 89 -1.60 1.63 5.82
C GLY A 89 -0.40 0.97 5.13
N ARG A 90 -0.43 0.85 3.81
CA ARG A 90 0.61 0.25 2.98
C ARG A 90 1.14 1.27 1.97
N PRO A 91 2.32 1.04 1.35
CA PRO A 91 2.77 1.87 0.23
C PRO A 91 1.76 1.87 -0.92
N VAL A 92 1.73 2.95 -1.68
CA VAL A 92 0.82 3.13 -2.82
C VAL A 92 1.53 2.74 -4.10
N ALA A 93 0.86 1.96 -4.93
CA ALA A 93 1.34 1.62 -6.27
C ALA A 93 1.31 2.84 -7.20
N SER A 94 2.06 2.77 -8.28
CA SER A 94 2.01 3.74 -9.37
C SER A 94 0.62 3.77 -10.01
N VAL A 95 0.26 4.91 -10.61
CA VAL A 95 -0.99 5.10 -11.32
C VAL A 95 -0.69 5.58 -12.73
N GLY A 96 -1.34 5.01 -13.71
CA GLY A 96 -1.21 5.42 -15.10
C GLY A 96 -0.89 4.27 -16.05
N SER A 97 -0.77 4.62 -17.33
CA SER A 97 -0.45 3.66 -18.39
C SER A 97 1.04 3.30 -18.37
N ALA A 98 1.34 2.03 -18.69
CA ALA A 98 2.72 1.58 -18.93
C ALA A 98 3.38 2.31 -20.10
N ASP A 99 2.59 2.82 -21.06
CA ASP A 99 3.06 3.56 -22.22
C ASP A 99 3.14 5.08 -22.00
N ALA A 100 2.99 5.55 -20.76
CA ALA A 100 3.03 6.95 -20.43
C ALA A 100 4.39 7.57 -20.83
N ARG A 101 4.31 8.71 -21.53
CA ARG A 101 5.51 9.45 -21.98
C ARG A 101 5.96 10.50 -20.97
N ILE A 102 5.11 10.79 -20.00
CA ILE A 102 5.40 11.73 -18.91
C ILE A 102 5.26 10.96 -17.59
N TYR A 103 6.27 11.07 -16.74
CA TYR A 103 6.30 10.45 -15.43
C TYR A 103 6.34 11.54 -14.36
N VAL A 104 5.32 11.56 -13.51
CA VAL A 104 5.19 12.53 -12.42
C VAL A 104 5.56 11.87 -11.10
N VAL A 105 6.57 12.43 -10.43
CA VAL A 105 7.03 11.97 -9.12
C VAL A 105 6.63 12.99 -8.06
N GLY A 106 5.80 12.58 -7.12
CA GLY A 106 5.44 13.37 -5.96
C GLY A 106 6.29 13.01 -4.73
N LEU A 107 6.32 13.90 -3.74
CA LEU A 107 7.10 13.70 -2.52
C LEU A 107 6.53 12.57 -1.66
N ALA A 108 5.24 12.64 -1.34
CA ALA A 108 4.55 11.66 -0.51
C ALA A 108 3.03 11.86 -0.56
N PRO A 109 2.24 10.79 -0.36
CA PRO A 109 0.77 10.91 -0.30
C PRO A 109 0.25 11.43 1.05
N ALA A 110 1.12 11.62 2.04
CA ALA A 110 0.78 11.91 3.44
C ALA A 110 -0.10 10.83 4.10
N ALA A 111 -0.55 11.07 5.34
CA ALA A 111 -1.22 10.06 6.16
C ALA A 111 -2.57 9.59 5.58
N ASN A 112 -3.30 10.46 4.91
CA ASN A 112 -4.65 10.16 4.43
C ASN A 112 -4.83 10.29 2.91
N GLY A 113 -3.79 10.73 2.19
CA GLY A 113 -3.88 10.99 0.76
C GLY A 113 -4.05 9.75 -0.11
N ALA A 114 -3.69 8.58 0.40
CA ALA A 114 -3.69 7.32 -0.32
C ALA A 114 -4.58 6.25 0.33
N ASN A 115 -5.51 6.65 1.18
CA ASN A 115 -6.44 5.75 1.83
C ASN A 115 -7.62 5.44 0.91
N ARG A 116 -7.40 4.60 -0.11
CA ARG A 116 -8.38 4.24 -1.12
C ARG A 116 -8.60 2.74 -1.16
#